data_1fd506c8268b80ad39e9cf2d803d0e7f
#
_entry.id   1fd506c8268b80ad39e9cf2d803d0e7f
#
_cell.length_a   1.000
_cell.length_b   1.000
_cell.length_c   1.000
_cell.angle_alpha   90.00
_cell.angle_beta   90.00
_cell.angle_gamma   90.00
#
_symmetry.space_group_name_H-M   'P 1'
#
loop_
_entity.id
_entity.type
_entity.pdbx_description
1 polymer ?
#
loop_
_entity_poly.entity_id
_entity_poly.type
_entity_poly.pdbx_seq_one_letter_code
_entity_poly.pdbx_strand_id
1 'polypeptide(L)'
;MVAQVNSPTAKILEVADDPRLSREVKAFLKVLNSGGAPLETLPPLEARQVLVDAQASVKVDLSGIEESEKTITADGYTIALNIVRPEGVKGTLPVFIFIHGGGWILGDYPTHKRMVRDLVVLSGFAGVFVNYTRTPDAQYPQAINEIYAATKWVAEHGEEIGVDGKNLAVVGNSVGGNMTAVTALQAKEKGGPHIKLQIMMWPIVDADFETNSYHQFGDKRYLTVPTMKWMYDLYIPDPEKRKDIHASPLQATVEQLKGLPPALIVVAESDILHDEGTAYGRKLNEAGVDVTLVQYDGMIHDFGLLNALAEVPAVRSLFVQAAAELKKHLQ
;
A
#
# COMPACT_ATOMS: atom_id res chain seq x y z
N MET A 1 18.15 39.29 9.29
CA MET A 1 18.94 38.19 9.86
C MET A 1 17.96 37.13 10.31
N VAL A 2 17.74 36.10 9.49
CA VAL A 2 16.92 34.96 9.87
C VAL A 2 17.89 33.98 10.56
N ALA A 3 17.64 33.73 11.85
CA ALA A 3 18.44 32.77 12.59
C ALA A 3 18.25 31.37 11.96
N GLN A 4 19.31 30.77 11.44
CA GLN A 4 19.37 29.35 11.13
C GLN A 4 19.18 28.59 12.47
N VAL A 5 18.02 28.02 12.66
CA VAL A 5 17.80 27.03 13.72
C VAL A 5 18.51 25.76 13.23
N ASN A 6 19.74 25.55 13.71
CA ASN A 6 20.38 24.25 13.61
C ASN A 6 19.53 23.26 14.41
N SER A 7 18.67 22.51 13.74
CA SER A 7 18.05 21.33 14.35
C SER A 7 19.16 20.35 14.72
N PRO A 8 19.27 19.94 15.99
CA PRO A 8 20.22 18.88 16.35
C PRO A 8 19.87 17.64 15.51
N THR A 9 20.84 17.08 14.82
CA THR A 9 20.71 15.78 14.18
C THR A 9 20.21 14.78 15.25
N ALA A 10 18.94 14.41 15.14
CA ALA A 10 18.33 13.51 16.11
C ALA A 10 19.15 12.21 16.12
N LYS A 11 19.65 11.84 17.29
CA LYS A 11 20.45 10.63 17.47
C LYS A 11 19.56 9.43 17.08
N ILE A 12 19.98 8.68 16.08
CA ILE A 12 19.33 7.41 15.73
C ILE A 12 19.43 6.49 16.95
N LEU A 13 18.28 6.13 17.53
CA LEU A 13 18.21 5.26 18.69
C LEU A 13 18.30 3.80 18.24
N GLU A 14 18.98 2.97 19.03
CA GLU A 14 18.92 1.52 18.83
C GLU A 14 17.48 1.01 19.04
N VAL A 15 17.10 -0.03 18.31
CA VAL A 15 15.74 -0.60 18.35
C VAL A 15 15.28 -0.92 19.77
N ALA A 16 16.16 -1.48 20.59
CA ALA A 16 15.85 -1.85 21.97
C ALA A 16 15.50 -0.64 22.87
N ASP A 17 16.14 0.49 22.60
CA ASP A 17 16.05 1.70 23.44
C ASP A 17 15.05 2.73 22.89
N ASP A 18 14.49 2.50 21.70
CA ASP A 18 13.58 3.45 21.06
C ASP A 18 12.18 3.39 21.71
N PRO A 19 11.76 4.44 22.45
CA PRO A 19 10.46 4.46 23.10
C PRO A 19 9.27 4.52 22.13
N ARG A 20 9.54 4.86 20.85
CA ARG A 20 8.54 4.94 19.78
C ARG A 20 8.16 3.58 19.20
N LEU A 21 8.79 2.48 19.64
CA LEU A 21 8.49 1.13 19.18
C LEU A 21 7.72 0.38 20.26
N SER A 22 6.62 -0.27 19.87
CA SER A 22 5.91 -1.18 20.75
C SER A 22 6.77 -2.38 21.15
N ARG A 23 6.39 -3.04 22.24
CA ARG A 23 7.08 -4.25 22.72
C ARG A 23 7.13 -5.35 21.64
N GLU A 24 6.02 -5.54 20.96
CA GLU A 24 5.85 -6.57 19.92
C GLU A 24 6.72 -6.25 18.70
N VAL A 25 6.76 -4.99 18.27
CA VAL A 25 7.61 -4.52 17.17
C VAL A 25 9.10 -4.65 17.52
N LYS A 26 9.50 -4.30 18.76
CA LYS A 26 10.88 -4.52 19.22
C LYS A 26 11.28 -6.00 19.16
N ALA A 27 10.39 -6.89 19.59
CA ALA A 27 10.62 -8.34 19.55
C ALA A 27 10.78 -8.83 18.10
N PHE A 28 9.91 -8.39 17.21
CA PHE A 28 9.99 -8.70 15.77
C PHE A 28 11.30 -8.20 15.15
N LEU A 29 11.64 -6.93 15.35
CA LEU A 29 12.86 -6.33 14.80
C LEU A 29 14.13 -6.95 15.35
N LYS A 30 14.13 -7.42 16.61
CA LYS A 30 15.25 -8.16 17.18
C LYS A 30 15.53 -9.46 16.42
N VAL A 31 14.48 -10.19 16.04
CA VAL A 31 14.60 -11.41 15.24
C VAL A 31 15.05 -11.06 13.81
N LEU A 32 14.38 -10.11 13.18
CA LEU A 32 14.69 -9.68 11.82
C LEU A 32 16.16 -9.24 11.67
N ASN A 33 16.66 -8.46 12.63
CA ASN A 33 18.02 -7.91 12.60
C ASN A 33 19.08 -8.88 13.13
N SER A 34 18.73 -10.12 13.50
CA SER A 34 19.68 -11.09 14.06
C SER A 34 20.51 -11.83 13.01
N GLY A 35 20.16 -11.70 11.73
CA GLY A 35 20.89 -12.35 10.63
C GLY A 35 20.13 -12.30 9.30
N GLY A 36 20.76 -12.87 8.28
CA GLY A 36 20.28 -12.85 6.90
C GLY A 36 21.00 -11.80 6.05
N ALA A 37 21.00 -12.01 4.73
CA ALA A 37 21.51 -11.04 3.78
C ALA A 37 20.53 -9.88 3.67
N PRO A 38 20.99 -8.61 3.56
CA PRO A 38 20.12 -7.50 3.25
C PRO A 38 19.36 -7.74 1.94
N LEU A 39 18.08 -7.40 1.93
CA LEU A 39 17.16 -7.74 0.83
C LEU A 39 17.66 -7.20 -0.53
N GLU A 40 18.21 -6.00 -0.51
CA GLU A 40 18.75 -5.32 -1.70
C GLU A 40 20.04 -5.95 -2.26
N THR A 41 20.64 -6.90 -1.54
CA THR A 41 21.81 -7.65 -2.03
C THR A 41 21.41 -8.94 -2.74
N LEU A 42 20.14 -9.31 -2.70
CA LEU A 42 19.63 -10.54 -3.29
C LEU A 42 19.12 -10.31 -4.73
N PRO A 43 19.23 -11.31 -5.61
CA PRO A 43 18.50 -11.29 -6.86
C PRO A 43 16.98 -11.13 -6.61
N PRO A 44 16.23 -10.42 -7.46
CA PRO A 44 14.81 -10.13 -7.24
C PRO A 44 13.95 -11.38 -6.96
N LEU A 45 14.21 -12.51 -7.60
CA LEU A 45 13.46 -13.75 -7.37
C LEU A 45 13.73 -14.34 -5.98
N GLU A 46 14.97 -14.28 -5.51
CA GLU A 46 15.31 -14.71 -4.15
C GLU A 46 14.72 -13.75 -3.11
N ALA A 47 14.77 -12.44 -3.37
CA ALA A 47 14.14 -11.45 -2.51
C ALA A 47 12.63 -11.66 -2.38
N ARG A 48 11.92 -12.05 -3.47
CA ARG A 48 10.49 -12.44 -3.41
C ARG A 48 10.26 -13.59 -2.44
N GLN A 49 11.14 -14.61 -2.47
CA GLN A 49 11.00 -15.78 -1.63
C GLN A 49 11.16 -15.46 -0.13
N VAL A 50 11.99 -14.47 0.22
CA VAL A 50 12.13 -14.02 1.61
C VAL A 50 10.80 -13.57 2.21
N LEU A 51 10.01 -12.78 1.48
CA LEU A 51 8.70 -12.35 1.96
C LEU A 51 7.71 -13.52 2.02
N VAL A 52 7.71 -14.41 1.03
CA VAL A 52 6.86 -15.61 1.01
C VAL A 52 7.12 -16.46 2.24
N ASP A 53 8.39 -16.76 2.52
CA ASP A 53 8.81 -17.59 3.65
C ASP A 53 8.47 -16.93 4.99
N ALA A 54 8.70 -15.61 5.11
CA ALA A 54 8.38 -14.86 6.31
C ALA A 54 6.88 -14.92 6.63
N GLN A 55 6.02 -14.72 5.62
CA GLN A 55 4.57 -14.81 5.78
C GLN A 55 4.09 -16.23 6.08
N ALA A 56 4.64 -17.24 5.39
CA ALA A 56 4.30 -18.65 5.58
C ALA A 56 4.76 -19.21 6.94
N SER A 57 5.78 -18.59 7.55
CA SER A 57 6.32 -19.04 8.86
C SER A 57 5.34 -18.85 10.02
N VAL A 58 4.30 -18.01 9.84
CA VAL A 58 3.31 -17.69 10.87
C VAL A 58 1.92 -18.12 10.42
N LYS A 59 1.29 -18.97 11.20
CA LYS A 59 -0.09 -19.39 10.96
C LYS A 59 -1.06 -18.27 11.36
N VAL A 60 -1.91 -17.88 10.43
CA VAL A 60 -2.95 -16.85 10.61
C VAL A 60 -4.32 -17.40 10.21
N ASP A 61 -5.39 -16.76 10.68
CA ASP A 61 -6.75 -17.10 10.27
C ASP A 61 -7.04 -16.58 8.86
N LEU A 62 -7.39 -17.49 7.96
CA LEU A 62 -7.78 -17.21 6.57
C LEU A 62 -9.20 -17.69 6.26
N SER A 63 -10.01 -18.01 7.27
CA SER A 63 -11.40 -18.46 7.14
C SER A 63 -12.37 -17.31 6.85
N GLY A 64 -13.61 -17.65 6.50
CA GLY A 64 -14.70 -16.70 6.29
C GLY A 64 -14.71 -16.07 4.90
N ILE A 65 -13.96 -16.60 3.95
CA ILE A 65 -13.89 -16.13 2.57
C ILE A 65 -14.04 -17.27 1.57
N GLU A 66 -14.59 -16.94 0.41
CA GLU A 66 -14.57 -17.74 -0.82
C GLU A 66 -13.69 -17.06 -1.86
N GLU A 67 -12.91 -17.85 -2.59
CA GLU A 67 -11.93 -17.35 -3.56
C GLU A 67 -12.21 -17.89 -4.94
N SER A 68 -11.99 -17.08 -5.96
CA SER A 68 -11.96 -17.49 -7.36
C SER A 68 -10.93 -16.66 -8.13
N GLU A 69 -10.58 -17.13 -9.32
CA GLU A 69 -9.63 -16.44 -10.18
C GLU A 69 -10.28 -16.12 -11.53
N LYS A 70 -9.88 -15.01 -12.11
CA LYS A 70 -10.25 -14.64 -13.47
C LYS A 70 -9.08 -13.94 -14.15
N THR A 71 -8.76 -14.39 -15.35
CA THR A 71 -7.87 -13.67 -16.26
C THR A 71 -8.71 -12.79 -17.17
N ILE A 72 -8.35 -11.52 -17.25
CA ILE A 72 -9.01 -10.53 -18.11
C ILE A 72 -8.04 -10.01 -19.17
N THR A 73 -8.61 -9.49 -20.27
CA THR A 73 -7.86 -8.69 -21.24
C THR A 73 -8.50 -7.31 -21.27
N ALA A 74 -7.72 -6.27 -20.90
CA ALA A 74 -8.19 -4.90 -20.81
C ALA A 74 -7.09 -3.94 -21.24
N ASP A 75 -7.42 -2.96 -22.07
CA ASP A 75 -6.51 -1.92 -22.60
C ASP A 75 -5.18 -2.50 -23.18
N GLY A 76 -5.23 -3.71 -23.73
CA GLY A 76 -4.07 -4.43 -24.33
C GLY A 76 -3.23 -5.26 -23.33
N TYR A 77 -3.61 -5.30 -22.06
CA TYR A 77 -2.96 -6.09 -21.01
C TYR A 77 -3.74 -7.36 -20.71
N THR A 78 -3.03 -8.44 -20.41
CA THR A 78 -3.61 -9.68 -19.85
C THR A 78 -3.29 -9.72 -18.37
N ILE A 79 -4.31 -9.67 -17.51
CA ILE A 79 -4.17 -9.45 -16.08
C ILE A 79 -4.92 -10.56 -15.33
N ALA A 80 -4.24 -11.23 -14.39
CA ALA A 80 -4.87 -12.19 -13.50
C ALA A 80 -5.45 -11.47 -12.27
N LEU A 81 -6.67 -11.81 -11.88
CA LEU A 81 -7.37 -11.28 -10.72
C LEU A 81 -7.69 -12.43 -9.75
N ASN A 82 -7.47 -12.22 -8.44
CA ASN A 82 -8.07 -13.05 -7.41
C ASN A 82 -9.30 -12.32 -6.87
N ILE A 83 -10.46 -12.95 -6.94
CA ILE A 83 -11.73 -12.43 -6.43
C ILE A 83 -11.97 -13.09 -5.08
N VAL A 84 -12.12 -12.28 -4.03
CA VAL A 84 -12.29 -12.73 -2.65
C VAL A 84 -13.63 -12.21 -2.14
N ARG A 85 -14.50 -13.11 -1.70
CA ARG A 85 -15.85 -12.79 -1.25
C ARG A 85 -16.08 -13.29 0.17
N PRO A 86 -16.96 -12.67 0.96
CA PRO A 86 -17.39 -13.26 2.24
C PRO A 86 -18.03 -14.64 1.98
N GLU A 87 -17.67 -15.62 2.80
CA GLU A 87 -18.18 -16.98 2.70
C GLU A 87 -19.72 -17.03 2.81
N GLY A 88 -20.37 -17.77 1.92
CA GLY A 88 -21.83 -17.99 1.93
C GLY A 88 -22.67 -16.79 1.47
N VAL A 89 -22.08 -15.63 1.17
CA VAL A 89 -22.83 -14.44 0.73
C VAL A 89 -23.13 -14.52 -0.77
N LYS A 90 -24.43 -14.46 -1.11
CA LYS A 90 -24.92 -14.49 -2.48
C LYS A 90 -25.18 -13.09 -3.03
N GLY A 91 -25.27 -12.99 -4.36
CA GLY A 91 -25.59 -11.76 -5.05
C GLY A 91 -24.39 -10.87 -5.34
N THR A 92 -24.67 -9.68 -5.85
CA THR A 92 -23.65 -8.68 -6.23
C THR A 92 -23.26 -7.85 -5.02
N LEU A 93 -21.97 -7.67 -4.79
CA LEU A 93 -21.42 -6.96 -3.63
C LEU A 93 -20.68 -5.70 -4.06
N PRO A 94 -20.68 -4.62 -3.26
CA PRO A 94 -19.71 -3.55 -3.40
C PRO A 94 -18.29 -4.12 -3.41
N VAL A 95 -17.35 -3.42 -4.06
CA VAL A 95 -16.02 -3.96 -4.33
C VAL A 95 -14.91 -2.99 -3.97
N PHE A 96 -13.82 -3.51 -3.45
CA PHE A 96 -12.56 -2.79 -3.42
C PHE A 96 -11.50 -3.50 -4.28
N ILE A 97 -10.80 -2.73 -5.09
CA ILE A 97 -9.61 -3.19 -5.80
C ILE A 97 -8.45 -3.16 -4.80
N PHE A 98 -7.79 -4.28 -4.59
CA PHE A 98 -6.62 -4.35 -3.73
C PHE A 98 -5.34 -4.38 -4.55
N ILE A 99 -4.46 -3.42 -4.28
CA ILE A 99 -3.18 -3.21 -4.94
C ILE A 99 -2.08 -3.50 -3.92
N HIS A 100 -1.31 -4.56 -4.16
CA HIS A 100 -0.34 -5.02 -3.17
C HIS A 100 0.94 -4.20 -3.14
N GLY A 101 1.58 -4.18 -1.96
CA GLY A 101 2.89 -3.61 -1.70
C GLY A 101 4.04 -4.55 -2.10
N GLY A 102 5.24 -4.21 -1.61
CA GLY A 102 6.46 -4.99 -1.85
C GLY A 102 7.44 -4.34 -2.82
N GLY A 103 7.48 -3.00 -2.89
CA GLY A 103 8.49 -2.26 -3.66
C GLY A 103 8.45 -2.54 -5.15
N TRP A 104 7.29 -2.82 -5.74
CA TRP A 104 7.08 -3.24 -7.14
C TRP A 104 7.79 -4.55 -7.52
N ILE A 105 8.55 -5.17 -6.61
CA ILE A 105 9.41 -6.36 -6.84
C ILE A 105 8.85 -7.58 -6.14
N LEU A 106 8.49 -7.42 -4.86
CA LEU A 106 8.00 -8.46 -3.96
C LEU A 106 6.47 -8.49 -3.96
N GLY A 107 5.93 -9.39 -3.16
CA GLY A 107 4.49 -9.48 -2.92
C GLY A 107 3.76 -10.27 -4.01
N ASP A 108 2.67 -10.88 -3.59
CA ASP A 108 1.72 -11.63 -4.41
C ASP A 108 0.44 -11.85 -3.59
N TYR A 109 -0.56 -12.52 -4.18
CA TYR A 109 -1.79 -12.79 -3.47
C TYR A 109 -1.58 -13.63 -2.18
N PRO A 110 -0.81 -14.73 -2.19
CA PRO A 110 -0.55 -15.49 -0.96
C PRO A 110 0.04 -14.67 0.19
N THR A 111 0.98 -13.76 -0.09
CA THR A 111 1.64 -12.94 0.93
C THR A 111 0.72 -11.87 1.52
N HIS A 112 -0.28 -11.39 0.76
CA HIS A 112 -1.23 -10.34 1.16
C HIS A 112 -2.63 -10.88 1.50
N LYS A 113 -2.86 -12.19 1.33
CA LYS A 113 -4.19 -12.82 1.48
C LYS A 113 -4.86 -12.47 2.82
N ARG A 114 -4.12 -12.44 3.94
CA ARG A 114 -4.68 -12.07 5.24
C ARG A 114 -5.22 -10.64 5.25
N MET A 115 -4.50 -9.67 4.68
CA MET A 115 -5.00 -8.29 4.60
C MET A 115 -6.32 -8.21 3.82
N VAL A 116 -6.36 -8.86 2.66
CA VAL A 116 -7.58 -8.90 1.83
C VAL A 116 -8.72 -9.58 2.57
N ARG A 117 -8.43 -10.75 3.20
CA ARG A 117 -9.40 -11.49 4.00
C ARG A 117 -9.97 -10.63 5.14
N ASP A 118 -9.13 -9.94 5.89
CA ASP A 118 -9.57 -9.12 7.01
C ASP A 118 -10.48 -7.98 6.54
N LEU A 119 -10.15 -7.33 5.43
CA LEU A 119 -11.02 -6.31 4.83
C LEU A 119 -12.34 -6.89 4.34
N VAL A 120 -12.33 -8.05 3.66
CA VAL A 120 -13.53 -8.72 3.14
C VAL A 120 -14.45 -9.12 4.28
N VAL A 121 -13.93 -9.80 5.30
CA VAL A 121 -14.74 -10.29 6.45
C VAL A 121 -15.29 -9.12 7.27
N LEU A 122 -14.48 -8.08 7.52
CA LEU A 122 -14.91 -6.94 8.34
C LEU A 122 -15.85 -5.98 7.58
N SER A 123 -15.67 -5.80 6.28
CA SER A 123 -16.55 -4.94 5.49
C SER A 123 -17.83 -5.64 5.03
N GLY A 124 -17.77 -6.93 4.76
CA GLY A 124 -18.82 -7.69 4.09
C GLY A 124 -18.82 -7.48 2.57
N PHE A 125 -17.80 -6.85 2.00
CA PHE A 125 -17.68 -6.53 0.57
C PHE A 125 -16.71 -7.48 -0.12
N ALA A 126 -16.73 -7.49 -1.46
CA ALA A 126 -15.77 -8.25 -2.23
C ALA A 126 -14.45 -7.49 -2.40
N GLY A 127 -13.33 -8.22 -2.36
CA GLY A 127 -12.02 -7.73 -2.76
C GLY A 127 -11.61 -8.30 -4.11
N VAL A 128 -11.05 -7.48 -4.97
CA VAL A 128 -10.40 -7.90 -6.22
C VAL A 128 -8.93 -7.55 -6.14
N PHE A 129 -8.11 -8.56 -5.96
CA PHE A 129 -6.66 -8.43 -5.92
C PHE A 129 -6.10 -8.44 -7.34
N VAL A 130 -5.31 -7.43 -7.69
CA VAL A 130 -4.72 -7.30 -9.04
C VAL A 130 -3.31 -7.87 -9.02
N ASN A 131 -3.07 -8.94 -9.79
CA ASN A 131 -1.74 -9.50 -9.98
C ASN A 131 -1.04 -8.74 -11.11
N TYR A 132 -0.57 -7.54 -10.81
CA TYR A 132 0.18 -6.73 -11.78
C TYR A 132 1.59 -7.29 -12.03
N THR A 133 2.16 -6.99 -13.20
CA THR A 133 3.50 -7.43 -13.57
C THR A 133 4.55 -6.71 -12.74
N ARG A 134 5.29 -7.46 -11.93
CA ARG A 134 6.33 -6.95 -11.03
C ARG A 134 7.66 -6.75 -11.75
N THR A 135 8.47 -5.85 -11.22
CA THR A 135 9.87 -5.68 -11.62
C THR A 135 10.68 -6.93 -11.19
N PRO A 136 11.63 -7.43 -12.00
CA PRO A 136 12.16 -6.84 -13.23
C PRO A 136 11.43 -7.24 -14.51
N ASP A 137 10.34 -8.04 -14.41
CA ASP A 137 9.60 -8.50 -15.61
C ASP A 137 8.96 -7.33 -16.36
N ALA A 138 8.63 -6.24 -15.65
CA ALA A 138 8.23 -4.97 -16.21
C ALA A 138 8.76 -3.81 -15.35
N GLN A 139 8.87 -2.63 -15.96
CA GLN A 139 9.25 -1.38 -15.30
C GLN A 139 8.10 -0.36 -15.42
N TYR A 140 8.26 0.78 -14.76
CA TYR A 140 7.37 1.93 -14.90
C TYR A 140 7.17 2.30 -16.39
N PRO A 141 5.95 2.54 -16.86
CA PRO A 141 4.70 2.64 -16.10
C PRO A 141 3.78 1.39 -16.21
N GLN A 142 4.28 0.18 -16.56
CA GLN A 142 3.43 -0.95 -16.91
C GLN A 142 2.49 -1.36 -15.77
N ALA A 143 2.99 -1.56 -14.57
CA ALA A 143 2.17 -1.97 -13.40
C ALA A 143 0.98 -1.02 -13.17
N ILE A 144 1.21 0.29 -13.24
CA ILE A 144 0.17 1.32 -13.08
C ILE A 144 -0.89 1.21 -14.17
N ASN A 145 -0.47 0.99 -15.41
CA ASN A 145 -1.39 0.85 -16.55
C ASN A 145 -2.24 -0.42 -16.43
N GLU A 146 -1.65 -1.53 -16.00
CA GLU A 146 -2.36 -2.78 -15.73
C GLU A 146 -3.39 -2.60 -14.62
N ILE A 147 -3.03 -1.96 -13.51
CA ILE A 147 -3.93 -1.69 -12.39
C ILE A 147 -5.09 -0.79 -12.81
N TYR A 148 -4.81 0.27 -13.57
CA TYR A 148 -5.85 1.15 -14.09
C TYR A 148 -6.80 0.37 -15.02
N ALA A 149 -6.26 -0.43 -15.95
CA ALA A 149 -7.04 -1.25 -16.86
C ALA A 149 -7.91 -2.27 -16.11
N ALA A 150 -7.37 -2.92 -15.09
CA ALA A 150 -8.13 -3.84 -14.23
C ALA A 150 -9.25 -3.13 -13.47
N THR A 151 -8.96 -1.95 -12.90
CA THR A 151 -9.95 -1.14 -12.16
C THR A 151 -11.10 -0.71 -13.06
N LYS A 152 -10.78 -0.24 -14.28
CA LYS A 152 -11.77 0.10 -15.30
C LYS A 152 -12.60 -1.11 -15.72
N TRP A 153 -11.95 -2.26 -15.97
CA TRP A 153 -12.65 -3.49 -16.33
C TRP A 153 -13.62 -3.92 -15.23
N VAL A 154 -13.22 -3.87 -13.96
CA VAL A 154 -14.12 -4.22 -12.84
C VAL A 154 -15.29 -3.24 -12.75
N ALA A 155 -15.07 -1.95 -12.99
CA ALA A 155 -16.15 -0.97 -13.01
C ALA A 155 -17.17 -1.23 -14.12
N GLU A 156 -16.73 -1.69 -15.28
CA GLU A 156 -17.58 -1.92 -16.47
C GLU A 156 -18.19 -3.33 -16.51
N HIS A 157 -17.48 -4.35 -16.00
CA HIS A 157 -17.79 -5.77 -16.12
C HIS A 157 -17.90 -6.51 -14.78
N GLY A 158 -18.02 -5.79 -13.68
CA GLY A 158 -18.02 -6.37 -12.32
C GLY A 158 -19.08 -7.44 -12.09
N GLU A 159 -20.23 -7.35 -12.78
CA GLU A 159 -21.30 -8.36 -12.71
C GLU A 159 -20.84 -9.75 -13.11
N GLU A 160 -19.87 -9.87 -14.03
CA GLU A 160 -19.29 -11.17 -14.47
C GLU A 160 -18.55 -11.90 -13.35
N ILE A 161 -18.14 -11.17 -12.32
CA ILE A 161 -17.45 -11.70 -11.12
C ILE A 161 -18.25 -11.46 -9.83
N GLY A 162 -19.54 -11.11 -9.97
CA GLY A 162 -20.46 -10.94 -8.85
C GLY A 162 -20.20 -9.70 -8.01
N VAL A 163 -19.67 -8.61 -8.59
CA VAL A 163 -19.41 -7.36 -7.88
C VAL A 163 -20.09 -6.18 -8.55
N ASP A 164 -20.44 -5.18 -7.75
CA ASP A 164 -21.01 -3.91 -8.21
C ASP A 164 -19.89 -2.90 -8.50
N GLY A 165 -19.49 -2.82 -9.77
CA GLY A 165 -18.46 -1.90 -10.23
C GLY A 165 -18.80 -0.41 -10.08
N LYS A 166 -20.08 -0.04 -9.79
CA LYS A 166 -20.48 1.35 -9.49
C LYS A 166 -20.21 1.73 -8.03
N ASN A 167 -20.09 0.73 -7.16
CA ASN A 167 -19.73 0.87 -5.75
C ASN A 167 -18.32 0.34 -5.53
N LEU A 168 -17.32 1.10 -6.04
CA LEU A 168 -15.92 0.71 -6.13
C LEU A 168 -15.02 1.64 -5.32
N ALA A 169 -14.11 1.03 -4.54
CA ALA A 169 -12.98 1.69 -3.89
C ALA A 169 -11.65 1.12 -4.39
N VAL A 170 -10.57 1.85 -4.19
CA VAL A 170 -9.19 1.35 -4.37
C VAL A 170 -8.44 1.35 -3.05
N VAL A 171 -7.72 0.28 -2.76
CA VAL A 171 -7.03 0.04 -1.48
C VAL A 171 -5.64 -0.51 -1.76
N GLY A 172 -4.62 0.01 -1.11
CA GLY A 172 -3.28 -0.55 -1.26
C GLY A 172 -2.33 -0.16 -0.13
N ASN A 173 -1.27 -0.95 0.02
CA ASN A 173 -0.23 -0.73 1.01
C ASN A 173 1.12 -0.44 0.35
N SER A 174 1.95 0.42 0.95
CA SER A 174 3.31 0.74 0.47
C SER A 174 3.27 1.24 -0.99
N VAL A 175 3.97 0.60 -1.92
CA VAL A 175 3.85 0.89 -3.36
C VAL A 175 2.43 0.65 -3.90
N GLY A 176 1.66 -0.25 -3.29
CA GLY A 176 0.23 -0.40 -3.59
C GLY A 176 -0.57 0.84 -3.20
N GLY A 177 -0.19 1.50 -2.11
CA GLY A 177 -0.72 2.81 -1.72
C GLY A 177 -0.35 3.92 -2.70
N ASN A 178 0.89 3.91 -3.23
CA ASN A 178 1.30 4.75 -4.35
C ASN A 178 0.38 4.56 -5.56
N MET A 179 0.27 3.31 -6.01
CA MET A 179 -0.53 2.98 -7.20
C MET A 179 -2.04 3.18 -6.97
N THR A 180 -2.51 3.16 -5.72
CA THR A 180 -3.87 3.59 -5.34
C THR A 180 -4.08 5.07 -5.62
N ALA A 181 -3.18 5.94 -5.14
CA ALA A 181 -3.22 7.38 -5.41
C ALA A 181 -3.16 7.68 -6.91
N VAL A 182 -2.25 7.01 -7.62
CA VAL A 182 -2.08 7.18 -9.08
C VAL A 182 -3.30 6.68 -9.85
N THR A 183 -3.90 5.57 -9.47
CA THR A 183 -5.13 5.06 -10.10
C THR A 183 -6.28 6.06 -9.96
N ALA A 184 -6.43 6.67 -8.79
CA ALA A 184 -7.43 7.73 -8.57
C ALA A 184 -7.14 8.97 -9.44
N LEU A 185 -5.88 9.37 -9.58
CA LEU A 185 -5.46 10.48 -10.43
C LEU A 185 -5.74 10.18 -11.90
N GLN A 186 -5.33 9.01 -12.40
CA GLN A 186 -5.61 8.58 -13.78
C GLN A 186 -7.12 8.46 -14.07
N ALA A 187 -7.91 7.97 -13.10
CA ALA A 187 -9.36 7.90 -13.26
C ALA A 187 -9.97 9.30 -13.45
N LYS A 188 -9.52 10.29 -12.67
CA LYS A 188 -9.92 11.69 -12.85
C LYS A 188 -9.50 12.22 -14.21
N GLU A 189 -8.24 12.05 -14.61
CA GLU A 189 -7.69 12.57 -15.85
C GLU A 189 -8.36 11.99 -17.09
N LYS A 190 -8.70 10.71 -17.04
CA LYS A 190 -9.32 9.97 -18.16
C LYS A 190 -10.84 9.97 -18.12
N GLY A 191 -11.47 10.58 -17.12
CA GLY A 191 -12.93 10.66 -16.97
C GLY A 191 -13.59 9.36 -16.51
N GLY A 192 -12.89 8.54 -15.77
CA GLY A 192 -13.40 7.30 -15.17
C GLY A 192 -12.33 6.22 -14.98
N PRO A 193 -12.63 5.12 -14.26
CA PRO A 193 -13.90 4.83 -13.57
C PRO A 193 -14.15 5.75 -12.37
N HIS A 194 -15.42 5.82 -11.92
CA HIS A 194 -15.78 6.55 -10.71
C HIS A 194 -15.37 5.76 -9.46
N ILE A 195 -14.33 6.25 -8.77
CA ILE A 195 -13.82 5.68 -7.52
C ILE A 195 -14.44 6.45 -6.35
N LYS A 196 -15.09 5.75 -5.42
CA LYS A 196 -15.80 6.37 -4.27
C LYS A 196 -14.91 6.60 -3.05
N LEU A 197 -13.81 5.87 -2.94
CA LEU A 197 -12.87 5.95 -1.82
C LEU A 197 -11.50 5.45 -2.25
N GLN A 198 -10.43 6.08 -1.76
CA GLN A 198 -9.06 5.60 -1.83
C GLN A 198 -8.52 5.34 -0.42
N ILE A 199 -7.97 4.14 -0.16
CA ILE A 199 -7.33 3.79 1.11
C ILE A 199 -5.86 3.51 0.85
N MET A 200 -4.99 4.32 1.41
CA MET A 200 -3.55 4.22 1.27
C MET A 200 -2.92 3.90 2.63
N MET A 201 -2.37 2.71 2.77
CA MET A 201 -1.70 2.25 3.98
C MET A 201 -0.21 2.45 3.82
N TRP A 202 0.42 3.31 4.63
CA TRP A 202 1.85 3.69 4.59
C TRP A 202 2.37 3.86 3.16
N PRO A 203 1.75 4.76 2.38
CA PRO A 203 2.02 4.87 0.94
C PRO A 203 3.39 5.49 0.67
N ILE A 204 4.06 5.02 -0.38
CA ILE A 204 5.12 5.77 -1.06
C ILE A 204 4.45 6.82 -1.94
N VAL A 205 4.81 8.09 -1.81
CA VAL A 205 4.20 9.16 -2.62
C VAL A 205 5.21 10.14 -3.20
N ASP A 206 6.49 9.95 -2.90
CA ASP A 206 7.61 10.71 -3.46
C ASP A 206 8.87 9.85 -3.58
N ALA A 207 9.86 10.37 -4.30
CA ALA A 207 11.20 9.80 -4.42
C ALA A 207 12.27 10.69 -3.75
N ASP A 208 11.88 11.47 -2.74
CA ASP A 208 12.78 12.24 -1.89
C ASP A 208 13.21 11.37 -0.69
N PHE A 209 14.48 10.96 -0.69
CA PHE A 209 15.07 10.13 0.36
C PHE A 209 15.71 10.95 1.50
N GLU A 210 15.47 12.27 1.55
CA GLU A 210 16.11 13.19 2.49
C GLU A 210 15.14 13.75 3.54
N THR A 211 13.93 13.20 3.66
CA THR A 211 12.99 13.61 4.71
C THR A 211 13.48 13.22 6.11
N ASN A 212 12.91 13.84 7.15
CA ASN A 212 13.32 13.52 8.53
C ASN A 212 13.05 12.05 8.88
N SER A 213 11.95 11.47 8.38
CA SER A 213 11.64 10.05 8.63
C SER A 213 12.67 9.11 7.99
N TYR A 214 13.18 9.42 6.79
CA TYR A 214 14.29 8.68 6.17
C TYR A 214 15.55 8.74 7.02
N HIS A 215 15.91 9.90 7.55
CA HIS A 215 17.07 10.05 8.42
C HIS A 215 16.92 9.35 9.78
N GLN A 216 15.70 9.33 10.34
CA GLN A 216 15.47 8.76 11.67
C GLN A 216 15.25 7.25 11.65
N PHE A 217 14.59 6.72 10.62
CA PHE A 217 14.10 5.34 10.58
C PHE A 217 14.73 4.50 9.48
N GLY A 218 15.69 5.03 8.73
CA GLY A 218 16.26 4.41 7.54
C GLY A 218 17.14 3.17 7.77
N ASP A 219 17.32 2.75 9.03
CA ASP A 219 18.11 1.56 9.38
C ASP A 219 17.40 0.74 10.45
N LYS A 220 17.49 -0.60 10.34
CA LYS A 220 17.01 -1.59 11.33
C LYS A 220 15.52 -1.53 11.67
N ARG A 221 14.69 -0.84 10.88
CA ARG A 221 13.24 -0.71 11.12
C ARG A 221 12.38 -1.32 10.02
N TYR A 222 12.81 -2.49 9.52
CA TYR A 222 12.21 -3.28 8.44
C TYR A 222 12.45 -2.67 7.06
N LEU A 223 11.79 -1.58 6.67
CA LEU A 223 12.10 -0.88 5.42
C LEU A 223 13.28 0.07 5.64
N THR A 224 14.36 -0.15 4.90
CA THR A 224 15.60 0.64 5.01
C THR A 224 15.80 1.55 3.81
N VAL A 225 16.62 2.60 3.97
CA VAL A 225 16.97 3.50 2.86
C VAL A 225 17.67 2.75 1.71
N PRO A 226 18.66 1.85 1.95
CA PRO A 226 19.26 1.06 0.88
C PRO A 226 18.24 0.21 0.12
N THR A 227 17.33 -0.46 0.83
CA THR A 227 16.27 -1.27 0.23
C THR A 227 15.36 -0.42 -0.64
N MET A 228 14.94 0.76 -0.16
CA MET A 228 14.06 1.65 -0.91
C MET A 228 14.73 2.18 -2.19
N LYS A 229 16.00 2.59 -2.10
CA LYS A 229 16.77 3.03 -3.27
C LYS A 229 16.90 1.91 -4.30
N TRP A 230 17.22 0.68 -3.88
CA TRP A 230 17.28 -0.50 -4.74
C TRP A 230 15.95 -0.77 -5.46
N MET A 231 14.81 -0.64 -4.76
CA MET A 231 13.49 -0.79 -5.36
C MET A 231 13.22 0.24 -6.46
N TYR A 232 13.54 1.50 -6.20
CA TYR A 232 13.41 2.55 -7.20
C TYR A 232 14.35 2.37 -8.39
N ASP A 233 15.61 1.97 -8.15
CA ASP A 233 16.60 1.76 -9.21
C ASP A 233 16.19 0.66 -10.19
N LEU A 234 15.46 -0.35 -9.71
CA LEU A 234 14.92 -1.42 -10.55
C LEU A 234 13.62 -1.02 -11.26
N TYR A 235 12.72 -0.30 -10.57
CA TYR A 235 11.41 0.04 -11.12
C TYR A 235 11.45 1.28 -12.03
N ILE A 236 12.15 2.33 -11.60
CA ILE A 236 12.35 3.59 -12.35
C ILE A 236 13.83 3.96 -12.35
N PRO A 237 14.65 3.35 -13.23
CA PRO A 237 16.09 3.57 -13.26
C PRO A 237 16.49 5.03 -13.54
N ASP A 238 15.68 5.75 -14.32
CA ASP A 238 15.90 7.17 -14.63
C ASP A 238 15.36 8.05 -13.48
N PRO A 239 16.22 8.75 -12.70
CA PRO A 239 15.78 9.58 -11.59
C PRO A 239 14.85 10.74 -12.00
N GLU A 240 14.97 11.25 -13.22
CA GLU A 240 14.09 12.33 -13.68
C GLU A 240 12.65 11.84 -13.88
N LYS A 241 12.46 10.59 -14.29
CA LYS A 241 11.14 9.98 -14.41
C LYS A 241 10.47 9.73 -13.05
N ARG A 242 11.25 9.67 -11.97
CA ARG A 242 10.70 9.55 -10.61
C ARG A 242 9.91 10.80 -10.18
N LYS A 243 10.11 11.94 -10.87
CA LYS A 243 9.39 13.20 -10.63
C LYS A 243 8.02 13.26 -11.33
N ASP A 244 7.70 12.28 -12.17
CA ASP A 244 6.37 12.17 -12.78
C ASP A 244 5.30 11.99 -11.69
N ILE A 245 4.19 12.72 -11.81
CA ILE A 245 3.08 12.64 -10.83
C ILE A 245 2.44 11.27 -10.76
N HIS A 246 2.60 10.44 -11.79
CA HIS A 246 2.18 9.04 -11.80
C HIS A 246 3.23 8.07 -11.21
N ALA A 247 4.41 8.58 -10.82
CA ALA A 247 5.40 7.88 -10.03
C ALA A 247 5.44 8.42 -8.58
N SER A 248 5.38 9.76 -8.46
CA SER A 248 5.44 10.50 -7.21
C SER A 248 4.23 11.44 -7.09
N PRO A 249 3.06 10.95 -6.66
CA PRO A 249 1.82 11.75 -6.62
C PRO A 249 1.90 12.96 -5.68
N LEU A 250 2.85 13.01 -4.75
CA LEU A 250 3.12 14.20 -3.94
C LEU A 250 3.65 15.38 -4.81
N GLN A 251 4.21 15.13 -5.97
CA GLN A 251 4.66 16.19 -6.91
C GLN A 251 3.49 16.86 -7.67
N ALA A 252 2.29 16.25 -7.68
CA ALA A 252 1.11 16.85 -8.29
C ALA A 252 0.76 18.18 -7.62
N THR A 253 0.33 19.17 -8.39
CA THR A 253 -0.14 20.45 -7.86
C THR A 253 -1.47 20.29 -7.11
N VAL A 254 -1.78 21.22 -6.22
CA VAL A 254 -3.09 21.25 -5.53
C VAL A 254 -4.25 21.22 -6.53
N GLU A 255 -4.13 21.95 -7.65
CA GLU A 255 -5.16 21.96 -8.70
C GLU A 255 -5.35 20.59 -9.37
N GLN A 256 -4.25 19.86 -9.61
CA GLN A 256 -4.32 18.50 -10.16
C GLN A 256 -4.97 17.50 -9.18
N LEU A 257 -4.90 17.75 -7.88
CA LEU A 257 -5.48 16.88 -6.85
C LEU A 257 -6.96 17.18 -6.55
N LYS A 258 -7.51 18.33 -6.96
CA LYS A 258 -8.93 18.67 -6.77
C LYS A 258 -9.87 17.63 -7.36
N GLY A 259 -10.92 17.30 -6.62
CA GLY A 259 -11.96 16.38 -7.07
C GLY A 259 -11.55 14.90 -7.08
N LEU A 260 -10.41 14.55 -6.48
CA LEU A 260 -10.07 13.18 -6.16
C LEU A 260 -11.05 12.60 -5.12
N PRO A 261 -11.25 11.28 -5.09
CA PRO A 261 -12.16 10.64 -4.13
C PRO A 261 -11.69 10.86 -2.68
N PRO A 262 -12.61 10.80 -1.70
CA PRO A 262 -12.27 10.77 -0.29
C PRO A 262 -11.13 9.79 0.00
N ALA A 263 -10.28 10.12 0.97
CA ALA A 263 -9.07 9.36 1.25
C ALA A 263 -8.94 8.97 2.73
N LEU A 264 -8.66 7.70 3.00
CA LEU A 264 -8.05 7.27 4.25
C LEU A 264 -6.56 7.05 4.00
N ILE A 265 -5.71 7.76 4.73
CA ILE A 265 -4.26 7.58 4.71
C ILE A 265 -3.81 7.12 6.08
N VAL A 266 -3.11 6.01 6.12
CA VAL A 266 -2.53 5.45 7.34
C VAL A 266 -1.03 5.53 7.25
N VAL A 267 -0.37 6.05 8.30
CA VAL A 267 1.09 6.07 8.43
C VAL A 267 1.52 5.37 9.72
N ALA A 268 2.70 4.79 9.72
CA ALA A 268 3.31 4.22 10.90
C ALA A 268 4.32 5.21 11.51
N GLU A 269 4.38 5.31 12.83
CA GLU A 269 5.24 6.27 13.52
C GLU A 269 6.72 6.12 13.18
N SER A 270 7.21 4.88 13.12
CA SER A 270 8.63 4.55 12.90
C SER A 270 8.90 4.00 11.51
N ASP A 271 8.43 4.71 10.49
CA ASP A 271 8.53 4.35 9.06
C ASP A 271 9.23 5.45 8.27
N ILE A 272 10.11 5.10 7.35
CA ILE A 272 10.76 6.07 6.45
C ILE A 272 9.73 6.85 5.61
N LEU A 273 8.58 6.26 5.30
CA LEU A 273 7.51 6.85 4.49
C LEU A 273 6.53 7.73 5.28
N HIS A 274 6.76 7.90 6.60
CA HIS A 274 5.87 8.66 7.48
C HIS A 274 5.65 10.11 7.00
N ASP A 275 6.74 10.81 6.70
CA ASP A 275 6.68 12.25 6.40
C ASP A 275 6.01 12.50 5.04
N GLU A 276 6.35 11.72 4.02
CA GLU A 276 5.76 11.87 2.68
C GLU A 276 4.27 11.50 2.68
N GLY A 277 3.88 10.41 3.34
CA GLY A 277 2.46 10.03 3.48
C GLY A 277 1.65 11.09 4.21
N THR A 278 2.21 11.67 5.27
CA THR A 278 1.61 12.79 6.01
C THR A 278 1.50 14.06 5.14
N ALA A 279 2.54 14.39 4.38
CA ALA A 279 2.55 15.53 3.48
C ALA A 279 1.50 15.38 2.36
N TYR A 280 1.36 14.18 1.80
CA TYR A 280 0.34 13.91 0.77
C TYR A 280 -1.08 14.08 1.31
N GLY A 281 -1.36 13.56 2.52
CA GLY A 281 -2.66 13.75 3.17
C GLY A 281 -3.01 15.23 3.37
N ARG A 282 -2.04 16.04 3.80
CA ARG A 282 -2.22 17.50 3.95
C ARG A 282 -2.47 18.18 2.61
N LYS A 283 -1.74 17.78 1.57
CA LYS A 283 -1.90 18.34 0.21
C LYS A 283 -3.26 17.99 -0.42
N LEU A 284 -3.75 16.76 -0.21
CA LEU A 284 -5.11 16.38 -0.60
C LEU A 284 -6.16 17.22 0.12
N ASN A 285 -6.01 17.44 1.43
CA ASN A 285 -6.92 18.28 2.20
C ASN A 285 -6.90 19.75 1.71
N GLU A 286 -5.72 20.30 1.40
CA GLU A 286 -5.58 21.62 0.77
C GLU A 286 -6.29 21.69 -0.58
N ALA A 287 -6.32 20.60 -1.34
CA ALA A 287 -7.05 20.47 -2.60
C ALA A 287 -8.59 20.32 -2.42
N GLY A 288 -9.08 20.30 -1.18
CA GLY A 288 -10.51 20.16 -0.88
C GLY A 288 -11.01 18.72 -0.93
N VAL A 289 -10.12 17.73 -0.87
CA VAL A 289 -10.47 16.32 -0.74
C VAL A 289 -10.79 16.01 0.73
N ASP A 290 -11.83 15.23 0.99
CA ASP A 290 -12.14 14.71 2.33
C ASP A 290 -11.08 13.70 2.74
N VAL A 291 -10.21 14.04 3.71
CA VAL A 291 -9.10 13.21 4.15
C VAL A 291 -9.22 12.82 5.60
N THR A 292 -9.09 11.53 5.86
CA THR A 292 -8.79 11.00 7.19
C THR A 292 -7.33 10.54 7.19
N LEU A 293 -6.46 11.22 7.93
CA LEU A 293 -5.05 10.86 8.11
C LEU A 293 -4.85 10.30 9.52
N VAL A 294 -4.33 9.08 9.64
CA VAL A 294 -4.15 8.37 10.90
C VAL A 294 -2.72 7.88 11.05
N GLN A 295 -2.10 8.20 12.17
CA GLN A 295 -0.82 7.64 12.57
C GLN A 295 -1.03 6.51 13.57
N TYR A 296 -0.32 5.41 13.40
CA TYR A 296 -0.26 4.31 14.36
C TYR A 296 1.06 4.37 15.11
N ASP A 297 0.98 4.79 16.38
CA ASP A 297 2.12 4.87 17.27
C ASP A 297 2.65 3.47 17.63
N GLY A 298 3.96 3.36 17.78
CA GLY A 298 4.63 2.10 18.09
C GLY A 298 4.85 1.17 16.90
N MET A 299 4.37 1.55 15.70
CA MET A 299 4.39 0.70 14.52
C MET A 299 5.50 1.09 13.53
N ILE A 300 5.85 0.14 12.65
CA ILE A 300 6.82 0.23 11.57
C ILE A 300 6.14 0.03 10.22
N HIS A 301 6.89 0.22 9.14
CA HIS A 301 6.42 -0.11 7.78
C HIS A 301 5.84 -1.52 7.72
N ASP A 302 4.77 -1.71 6.95
CA ASP A 302 4.09 -2.98 6.72
C ASP A 302 3.55 -3.69 7.97
N PHE A 303 3.37 -2.98 9.12
CA PHE A 303 2.86 -3.59 10.35
C PHE A 303 1.52 -4.32 10.13
N GLY A 304 0.68 -3.82 9.25
CA GLY A 304 -0.59 -4.45 8.89
C GLY A 304 -0.44 -5.63 7.92
N LEU A 305 0.68 -5.73 7.18
CA LEU A 305 0.97 -6.85 6.27
C LEU A 305 1.59 -8.04 7.02
N LEU A 306 2.55 -7.78 7.90
CA LEU A 306 3.38 -8.80 8.51
C LEU A 306 2.58 -9.76 9.40
N ASN A 307 2.51 -11.04 9.03
CA ASN A 307 1.79 -12.06 9.81
C ASN A 307 2.36 -12.20 11.23
N ALA A 308 3.65 -11.94 11.42
CA ALA A 308 4.28 -11.92 12.74
C ALA A 308 3.72 -10.84 13.69
N LEU A 309 3.07 -9.82 13.16
CA LEU A 309 2.42 -8.74 13.93
C LEU A 309 0.88 -8.81 13.88
N ALA A 310 0.29 -9.83 13.26
CA ALA A 310 -1.16 -9.90 13.02
C ALA A 310 -2.00 -9.76 14.29
N GLU A 311 -1.52 -10.26 15.43
CA GLU A 311 -2.22 -10.22 16.72
C GLU A 311 -2.00 -8.91 17.51
N VAL A 312 -1.20 -7.97 16.97
CA VAL A 312 -1.00 -6.66 17.63
C VAL A 312 -2.30 -5.86 17.54
N PRO A 313 -2.78 -5.26 18.66
CA PRO A 313 -4.05 -4.53 18.67
C PRO A 313 -4.16 -3.42 17.62
N ALA A 314 -3.05 -2.76 17.29
CA ALA A 314 -2.98 -1.76 16.24
C ALA A 314 -3.35 -2.32 14.86
N VAL A 315 -2.94 -3.56 14.54
CA VAL A 315 -3.27 -4.23 13.26
C VAL A 315 -4.77 -4.47 13.15
N ARG A 316 -5.41 -4.98 14.21
CA ARG A 316 -6.85 -5.17 14.23
C ARG A 316 -7.60 -3.83 14.11
N SER A 317 -7.15 -2.80 14.83
CA SER A 317 -7.74 -1.45 14.77
C SER A 317 -7.68 -0.88 13.35
N LEU A 318 -6.55 -1.02 12.67
CA LEU A 318 -6.37 -0.62 11.28
C LEU A 318 -7.45 -1.20 10.36
N PHE A 319 -7.64 -2.52 10.39
CA PHE A 319 -8.61 -3.18 9.49
C PHE A 319 -10.06 -2.88 9.86
N VAL A 320 -10.38 -2.71 11.13
CA VAL A 320 -11.71 -2.24 11.58
C VAL A 320 -11.98 -0.84 11.04
N GLN A 321 -11.03 0.07 11.14
CA GLN A 321 -11.17 1.43 10.61
C GLN A 321 -11.30 1.43 9.09
N ALA A 322 -10.44 0.72 8.37
CA ALA A 322 -10.49 0.64 6.91
C ALA A 322 -11.83 0.05 6.43
N ALA A 323 -12.33 -1.00 7.10
CA ALA A 323 -13.62 -1.60 6.79
C ALA A 323 -14.80 -0.65 7.10
N ALA A 324 -14.70 0.16 8.14
CA ALA A 324 -15.70 1.18 8.45
C ALA A 324 -15.77 2.27 7.37
N GLU A 325 -14.63 2.74 6.87
CA GLU A 325 -14.58 3.69 5.76
C GLU A 325 -15.11 3.07 4.46
N LEU A 326 -14.79 1.81 4.16
CA LEU A 326 -15.39 1.10 3.02
C LEU A 326 -16.92 1.08 3.13
N LYS A 327 -17.48 0.72 4.28
CA LYS A 327 -18.93 0.70 4.50
C LYS A 327 -19.57 2.09 4.33
N LYS A 328 -18.95 3.12 4.89
CA LYS A 328 -19.45 4.50 4.82
C LYS A 328 -19.57 5.01 3.38
N HIS A 329 -18.67 4.62 2.49
CA HIS A 329 -18.57 5.15 1.15
C HIS A 329 -19.19 4.26 0.06
N LEU A 330 -19.33 2.95 0.30
CA LEU A 330 -19.80 1.98 -0.70
C LEU A 330 -21.21 1.43 -0.42
N GLN A 331 -21.83 1.77 0.69
CA GLN A 331 -23.25 1.42 0.99
C GLN A 331 -24.23 2.40 0.41
#